data_7f0bf2a19223cf193271869e41b4b122
#
_entry.id   7f0bf2a19223cf193271869e41b4b122
#
_cell.length_a   1.000
_cell.length_b   1.000
_cell.length_c   1.000
_cell.angle_alpha   90.00
_cell.angle_beta   90.00
_cell.angle_gamma   90.00
#
_symmetry.space_group_name_H-M   'P 1'
#
loop_
_entity.id
_entity.type
_entity.pdbx_description
1 polymer ?
#
loop_
_entity_poly.entity_id
_entity_poly.type
_entity_poly.pdbx_seq_one_letter_code
_entity_poly.pdbx_strand_id
1 'polypeptide(L)'
;LKRARSIEELIPWLYLKGISTGDYQEALAALLGDQAKGLSANTVSRLKKQWEDEHTEWRQRDLSDRRYVYWWADGVYSNVRMDDRLCLLVIIGVTEQGRKELVAVEDGFRESADSWETLLTGLRERGLTQAPKLAVGDGAMGFWAALSKIYPATDHQRCWVHKTANVLNKLPKSVQPKVKADLHDIWMAETRDEAHKAFDRTLKRFEAKYPKAMECLAKDRNELLAFYDYPAEHWVHIRTTNPIESTFATVR
;
A
#
# COMPACT_ATOMS: atom_id res chain seq x y z
N LEU A 1 4.16 3.24 40.42
CA LEU A 1 3.70 4.07 39.29
C LEU A 1 2.95 3.17 38.30
N LYS A 2 1.62 3.38 38.19
CA LYS A 2 0.84 2.74 37.11
C LYS A 2 1.43 3.27 35.81
N ARG A 3 1.99 2.40 34.96
CA ARG A 3 2.43 2.75 33.61
C ARG A 3 1.26 3.37 32.89
N ALA A 4 1.40 4.62 32.48
CA ALA A 4 0.38 5.24 31.67
C ALA A 4 0.42 4.55 30.28
N ARG A 5 -0.71 4.01 29.83
CA ARG A 5 -0.88 3.37 28.54
C ARG A 5 -0.31 4.20 27.38
N SER A 6 -0.41 5.53 27.51
CA SER A 6 0.16 6.51 26.58
C SER A 6 1.69 6.43 26.43
N ILE A 7 2.43 5.99 27.44
CA ILE A 7 3.90 5.85 27.37
C ILE A 7 4.27 4.58 26.58
N GLU A 8 3.55 3.48 26.79
CA GLU A 8 3.76 2.24 26.05
C GLU A 8 3.44 2.42 24.56
N GLU A 9 2.48 3.26 24.21
CA GLU A 9 2.15 3.64 22.84
C GLU A 9 3.19 4.60 22.22
N LEU A 10 3.89 5.41 23.02
CA LEU A 10 4.91 6.35 22.55
C LEU A 10 6.24 5.67 22.20
N ILE A 11 6.61 4.60 22.89
CA ILE A 11 7.91 3.93 22.73
C ILE A 11 8.13 3.40 21.31
N PRO A 12 7.17 2.68 20.68
CA PRO A 12 7.32 2.25 19.28
C PRO A 12 7.56 3.41 18.33
N TRP A 13 6.86 4.52 18.56
CA TRP A 13 6.98 5.73 17.73
C TRP A 13 8.38 6.37 17.84
N LEU A 14 8.93 6.47 19.04
CA LEU A 14 10.29 6.97 19.27
C LEU A 14 11.34 6.04 18.64
N TYR A 15 11.14 4.72 18.73
CA TYR A 15 12.00 3.74 18.08
C TYR A 15 12.01 3.90 16.56
N LEU A 16 10.84 4.03 15.95
CA LEU A 16 10.67 4.26 14.51
C LEU A 16 11.31 5.58 14.05
N LYS A 17 11.33 6.61 14.92
CA LYS A 17 12.04 7.87 14.66
C LYS A 17 13.56 7.76 14.85
N GLY A 18 14.06 6.58 15.15
CA GLY A 18 15.49 6.28 15.17
C GLY A 18 16.19 6.64 16.47
N ILE A 19 15.49 6.80 17.57
CA ILE A 19 16.11 6.96 18.89
C ILE A 19 16.70 5.61 19.29
N SER A 20 18.00 5.59 19.63
CA SER A 20 18.68 4.36 20.06
C SER A 20 18.14 3.90 21.40
N THR A 21 18.25 2.59 21.69
CA THR A 21 17.79 2.04 22.97
C THR A 21 18.49 2.66 24.19
N GLY A 22 19.69 3.22 24.02
CA GLY A 22 20.43 3.95 25.07
C GLY A 22 19.88 5.36 25.31
N ASP A 23 19.32 6.01 24.31
CA ASP A 23 18.89 7.42 24.34
C ASP A 23 17.43 7.60 24.73
N TYR A 24 16.67 6.50 24.90
CA TYR A 24 15.24 6.55 25.25
C TYR A 24 14.97 7.29 26.56
N GLN A 25 15.86 7.13 27.54
CA GLN A 25 15.67 7.75 28.83
C GLN A 25 15.81 9.27 28.73
N GLU A 26 16.77 9.74 27.95
CA GLU A 26 16.98 11.16 27.68
C GLU A 26 15.84 11.77 26.84
N ALA A 27 15.42 11.07 25.77
CA ALA A 27 14.31 11.51 24.92
C ALA A 27 12.99 11.57 25.69
N LEU A 28 12.71 10.63 26.58
CA LEU A 28 11.52 10.64 27.41
C LEU A 28 11.58 11.67 28.54
N ALA A 29 12.76 11.90 29.11
CA ALA A 29 12.96 12.97 30.09
C ALA A 29 12.73 14.35 29.46
N ALA A 30 13.18 14.55 28.22
CA ALA A 30 12.92 15.77 27.45
C ALA A 30 11.44 16.01 27.12
N LEU A 31 10.67 14.93 26.91
CA LEU A 31 9.25 15.02 26.58
C LEU A 31 8.32 15.07 27.79
N LEU A 32 8.66 14.39 28.88
CA LEU A 32 7.80 14.15 30.03
C LEU A 32 8.35 14.76 31.34
N GLY A 33 9.51 15.40 31.28
CA GLY A 33 10.24 15.95 32.43
C GLY A 33 10.94 14.86 33.25
N ASP A 34 11.65 15.28 34.31
CA ASP A 34 12.49 14.43 35.20
C ASP A 34 11.69 13.30 35.92
N GLN A 35 10.38 13.32 35.83
CA GLN A 35 9.50 12.29 36.38
C GLN A 35 9.45 11.00 35.54
N ALA A 36 10.05 10.99 34.34
CA ALA A 36 10.11 9.83 33.45
C ALA A 36 11.07 8.71 33.93
N LYS A 37 11.35 8.62 35.25
CA LYS A 37 12.17 7.58 35.84
C LYS A 37 11.48 6.20 35.69
N GLY A 38 12.09 5.29 34.95
CA GLY A 38 11.64 3.89 34.91
C GLY A 38 11.67 3.17 33.57
N LEU A 39 12.09 3.82 32.50
CA LEU A 39 12.33 3.16 31.22
C LEU A 39 13.85 2.91 31.05
N SER A 40 14.32 1.83 31.65
CA SER A 40 15.70 1.36 31.45
C SER A 40 15.84 0.75 30.04
N ALA A 41 17.08 0.68 29.51
CA ALA A 41 17.39 -0.04 28.28
C ALA A 41 16.82 -1.47 28.26
N ASN A 42 16.80 -2.14 29.42
CA ASN A 42 16.19 -3.46 29.59
C ASN A 42 14.68 -3.47 29.35
N THR A 43 13.97 -2.39 29.71
CA THR A 43 12.52 -2.28 29.44
C THR A 43 12.25 -2.16 27.94
N VAL A 44 13.04 -1.35 27.23
CA VAL A 44 12.93 -1.20 25.77
C VAL A 44 13.25 -2.50 25.05
N SER A 45 14.32 -3.20 25.46
CA SER A 45 14.69 -4.52 24.91
C SER A 45 13.60 -5.56 25.13
N ARG A 46 12.97 -5.58 26.31
CA ARG A 46 11.85 -6.48 26.61
C ARG A 46 10.63 -6.17 25.76
N LEU A 47 10.28 -4.89 25.57
CA LEU A 47 9.16 -4.49 24.73
C LEU A 47 9.42 -4.82 23.26
N LYS A 48 10.66 -4.59 22.78
CA LYS A 48 11.05 -5.00 21.43
C LYS A 48 10.83 -6.50 21.21
N LYS A 49 11.30 -7.34 22.16
CA LYS A 49 11.08 -8.77 22.07
C LYS A 49 9.60 -9.14 22.08
N GLN A 50 8.79 -8.50 22.92
CA GLN A 50 7.34 -8.72 22.94
C GLN A 50 6.70 -8.39 21.59
N TRP A 51 7.10 -7.27 20.93
CA TRP A 51 6.58 -6.93 19.61
C TRP A 51 7.04 -7.91 18.52
N GLU A 52 8.26 -8.41 18.62
CA GLU A 52 8.76 -9.47 17.72
C GLU A 52 7.94 -10.77 17.87
N ASP A 53 7.62 -11.16 19.09
CA ASP A 53 6.79 -12.33 19.39
C ASP A 53 5.33 -12.11 18.88
N GLU A 54 4.71 -10.97 19.20
CA GLU A 54 3.38 -10.59 18.72
C GLU A 54 3.31 -10.53 17.19
N HIS A 55 4.34 -9.98 16.54
CA HIS A 55 4.43 -9.94 15.08
C HIS A 55 4.55 -11.35 14.48
N THR A 56 5.33 -12.22 15.13
CA THR A 56 5.51 -13.62 14.70
C THR A 56 4.19 -14.38 14.80
N GLU A 57 3.46 -14.26 15.91
CA GLU A 57 2.13 -14.84 16.08
C GLU A 57 1.16 -14.31 15.03
N TRP A 58 1.15 -12.99 14.82
CA TRP A 58 0.31 -12.36 13.80
C TRP A 58 0.63 -12.86 12.39
N ARG A 59 1.91 -13.04 12.05
CA ARG A 59 2.33 -13.58 10.74
C ARG A 59 1.88 -15.01 10.53
N GLN A 60 1.80 -15.81 11.60
CA GLN A 60 1.44 -17.25 11.55
C GLN A 60 -0.06 -17.49 11.77
N ARG A 61 -0.85 -16.44 12.03
CA ARG A 61 -2.27 -16.58 12.33
C ARG A 61 -3.03 -17.32 11.23
N ASP A 62 -4.00 -18.12 11.63
CA ASP A 62 -4.95 -18.77 10.71
C ASP A 62 -5.82 -17.72 9.99
N LEU A 63 -6.00 -17.90 8.71
CA LEU A 63 -6.77 -17.04 7.83
C LEU A 63 -7.95 -17.78 7.17
N SER A 64 -8.22 -19.01 7.57
CA SER A 64 -9.26 -19.87 6.95
C SER A 64 -10.66 -19.25 7.04
N ASP A 65 -10.94 -18.53 8.13
CA ASP A 65 -12.22 -17.82 8.35
C ASP A 65 -12.25 -16.41 7.75
N ARG A 66 -11.16 -15.97 7.12
CA ARG A 66 -11.08 -14.62 6.56
C ARG A 66 -11.62 -14.58 5.15
N ARG A 67 -12.37 -13.50 4.86
CA ARG A 67 -12.91 -13.20 3.53
C ARG A 67 -12.71 -11.72 3.25
N TYR A 68 -11.98 -11.43 2.18
CA TYR A 68 -11.74 -10.05 1.74
C TYR A 68 -12.37 -9.84 0.38
N VAL A 69 -13.06 -8.71 0.23
CA VAL A 69 -13.68 -8.32 -1.05
C VAL A 69 -12.65 -7.63 -1.94
N TYR A 70 -11.88 -6.72 -1.36
CA TYR A 70 -10.84 -5.96 -2.06
C TYR A 70 -9.53 -6.05 -1.34
N TRP A 71 -8.44 -6.03 -2.12
CA TRP A 71 -7.08 -5.85 -1.63
C TRP A 71 -6.45 -4.59 -2.20
N TRP A 72 -5.63 -3.93 -1.39
CA TRP A 72 -4.65 -2.94 -1.84
C TRP A 72 -3.28 -3.52 -1.57
N ALA A 73 -2.40 -3.50 -2.61
CA ALA A 73 -1.03 -4.01 -2.52
C ALA A 73 -0.05 -2.93 -2.97
N ASP A 74 1.02 -2.75 -2.21
CA ASP A 74 2.07 -1.77 -2.51
C ASP A 74 3.39 -2.17 -1.86
N GLY A 75 4.51 -1.73 -2.45
CA GLY A 75 5.84 -1.80 -1.87
C GLY A 75 6.18 -0.50 -1.14
N VAL A 76 6.26 -0.55 0.18
CA VAL A 76 6.63 0.60 1.00
C VAL A 76 8.14 0.61 1.24
N TYR A 77 8.83 1.61 0.72
CA TYR A 77 10.26 1.77 0.94
C TYR A 77 10.52 2.61 2.18
N SER A 78 11.22 2.03 3.16
CA SER A 78 11.66 2.72 4.37
C SER A 78 13.18 2.93 4.34
N ASN A 79 13.63 4.13 4.70
CA ASN A 79 15.02 4.42 4.95
C ASN A 79 15.35 3.97 6.38
N VAL A 80 15.76 2.72 6.54
CA VAL A 80 16.31 2.24 7.81
C VAL A 80 17.77 2.68 7.90
N ARG A 81 18.30 2.88 9.11
CA ARG A 81 19.64 3.41 9.44
C ARG A 81 20.84 2.70 8.78
N MET A 82 20.64 1.75 7.90
CA MET A 82 21.69 1.07 7.14
C MET A 82 21.55 1.39 5.66
N ASP A 83 22.63 1.32 4.91
CA ASP A 83 22.74 1.70 3.50
C ASP A 83 21.78 0.97 2.54
N ASP A 84 20.99 0.02 3.03
CA ASP A 84 20.02 -0.73 2.25
C ASP A 84 18.58 -0.19 2.48
N ARG A 85 17.92 0.17 1.38
CA ARG A 85 16.49 0.46 1.38
C ARG A 85 15.72 -0.82 1.67
N LEU A 86 15.08 -0.90 2.82
CA LEU A 86 14.14 -1.96 3.13
C LEU A 86 12.85 -1.74 2.32
N CYS A 87 12.46 -2.75 1.55
CA CYS A 87 11.18 -2.78 0.87
C CYS A 87 10.21 -3.65 1.70
N LEU A 88 9.12 -3.06 2.18
CA LEU A 88 8.04 -3.78 2.84
C LEU A 88 6.93 -4.03 1.83
N LEU A 89 6.62 -5.29 1.55
CA LEU A 89 5.45 -5.68 0.77
C LEU A 89 4.23 -5.66 1.68
N VAL A 90 3.26 -4.84 1.35
CA VAL A 90 2.08 -4.60 2.19
C VAL A 90 0.81 -4.97 1.46
N ILE A 91 -0.07 -5.72 2.11
CA ILE A 91 -1.45 -5.94 1.65
C ILE A 91 -2.43 -5.50 2.73
N ILE A 92 -3.33 -4.60 2.38
CA ILE A 92 -4.51 -4.25 3.16
C ILE A 92 -5.73 -4.86 2.49
N GLY A 93 -6.59 -5.51 3.26
CA GLY A 93 -7.86 -6.07 2.79
C GLY A 93 -9.06 -5.38 3.41
N VAL A 94 -10.19 -5.42 2.73
CA VAL A 94 -11.48 -5.04 3.29
C VAL A 94 -12.42 -6.24 3.30
N THR A 95 -13.03 -6.49 4.47
CA THR A 95 -14.00 -7.57 4.65
C THR A 95 -15.36 -7.22 4.03
N GLU A 96 -16.26 -8.21 3.90
CA GLU A 96 -17.64 -8.00 3.45
C GLU A 96 -18.42 -7.01 4.35
N GLN A 97 -18.01 -6.86 5.61
CA GLN A 97 -18.58 -5.90 6.56
C GLN A 97 -17.95 -4.49 6.46
N GLY A 98 -17.09 -4.25 5.48
CA GLY A 98 -16.43 -2.96 5.24
C GLY A 98 -15.26 -2.65 6.18
N ARG A 99 -14.79 -3.62 7.00
CA ARG A 99 -13.64 -3.41 7.90
C ARG A 99 -12.34 -3.58 7.13
N LYS A 100 -11.46 -2.58 7.25
CA LYS A 100 -10.09 -2.66 6.72
C LYS A 100 -9.19 -3.37 7.72
N GLU A 101 -8.42 -4.34 7.23
CA GLU A 101 -7.48 -5.13 8.02
C GLU A 101 -6.13 -5.20 7.30
N LEU A 102 -5.05 -5.19 8.07
CA LEU A 102 -3.73 -5.50 7.55
C LEU A 102 -3.66 -7.02 7.31
N VAL A 103 -3.53 -7.41 6.05
CA VAL A 103 -3.49 -8.83 5.65
C VAL A 103 -2.09 -9.38 5.74
N ALA A 104 -1.12 -8.65 5.20
CA ALA A 104 0.30 -9.02 5.21
C ALA A 104 1.20 -7.78 5.26
N VAL A 105 2.34 -7.94 5.95
CA VAL A 105 3.54 -7.10 5.85
C VAL A 105 4.72 -8.05 5.86
N GLU A 106 5.53 -8.03 4.82
CA GLU A 106 6.70 -8.89 4.67
C GLU A 106 7.90 -8.10 4.16
N ASP A 107 9.08 -8.47 4.63
CA ASP A 107 10.32 -7.96 4.08
C ASP A 107 10.50 -8.49 2.66
N GLY A 108 10.58 -7.60 1.69
CA GLY A 108 10.94 -7.92 0.32
C GLY A 108 12.33 -7.40 -0.01
N PHE A 109 13.19 -8.24 -0.58
CA PHE A 109 14.47 -7.74 -1.11
C PHE A 109 14.23 -6.66 -2.18
N ARG A 110 13.15 -6.79 -2.94
CA ARG A 110 12.56 -5.83 -3.90
C ARG A 110 11.10 -6.22 -4.12
N GLU A 111 10.34 -5.40 -4.83
CA GLU A 111 9.03 -5.76 -5.37
C GLU A 111 9.14 -6.78 -6.52
N SER A 112 9.88 -7.86 -6.29
CA SER A 112 10.07 -8.93 -7.28
C SER A 112 8.86 -9.86 -7.34
N ALA A 113 8.69 -10.56 -8.46
CA ALA A 113 7.65 -11.57 -8.60
C ALA A 113 7.80 -12.68 -7.55
N ASP A 114 9.03 -13.11 -7.27
CA ASP A 114 9.32 -14.16 -6.30
C ASP A 114 8.96 -13.76 -4.88
N SER A 115 9.24 -12.50 -4.48
CA SER A 115 8.89 -11.98 -3.16
C SER A 115 7.37 -11.93 -2.99
N TRP A 116 6.64 -11.43 -3.97
CA TRP A 116 5.18 -11.41 -3.97
C TRP A 116 4.57 -12.82 -4.03
N GLU A 117 5.16 -13.73 -4.81
CA GLU A 117 4.71 -15.12 -4.89
C GLU A 117 4.87 -15.83 -3.54
N THR A 118 6.00 -15.65 -2.87
CA THR A 118 6.25 -16.18 -1.53
C THR A 118 5.21 -15.67 -0.53
N LEU A 119 4.95 -14.35 -0.52
CA LEU A 119 3.95 -13.74 0.36
C LEU A 119 2.54 -14.30 0.10
N LEU A 120 2.09 -14.32 -1.16
CA LEU A 120 0.74 -14.78 -1.53
C LEU A 120 0.58 -16.29 -1.28
N THR A 121 1.61 -17.10 -1.53
CA THR A 121 1.62 -18.53 -1.20
C THR A 121 1.47 -18.73 0.31
N GLY A 122 2.22 -18.00 1.13
CA GLY A 122 2.10 -18.05 2.58
C GLY A 122 0.70 -17.64 3.09
N LEU A 123 0.00 -16.71 2.44
CA LEU A 123 -1.39 -16.39 2.75
C LEU A 123 -2.30 -17.58 2.49
N ARG A 124 -2.12 -18.24 1.36
CA ARG A 124 -2.91 -19.41 0.96
C ARG A 124 -2.67 -20.62 1.86
N GLU A 125 -1.42 -20.87 2.23
CA GLU A 125 -1.03 -21.94 3.18
C GLU A 125 -1.64 -21.74 4.57
N ARG A 126 -1.84 -20.48 4.99
CA ARG A 126 -2.53 -20.13 6.23
C ARG A 126 -4.06 -20.14 6.13
N GLY A 127 -4.60 -20.67 5.04
CA GLY A 127 -6.04 -20.90 4.86
C GLY A 127 -6.78 -19.82 4.07
N LEU A 128 -6.12 -18.75 3.60
CA LEU A 128 -6.77 -17.73 2.77
C LEU A 128 -6.92 -18.24 1.33
N THR A 129 -7.84 -19.18 1.14
CA THR A 129 -8.06 -19.84 -0.16
C THR A 129 -8.97 -19.08 -1.10
N GLN A 130 -9.83 -18.21 -0.56
CA GLN A 130 -10.72 -17.39 -1.38
C GLN A 130 -10.02 -16.14 -1.89
N ALA A 131 -10.01 -15.99 -3.20
CA ALA A 131 -9.48 -14.80 -3.86
C ALA A 131 -10.33 -13.56 -3.54
N PRO A 132 -9.73 -12.36 -3.38
CA PRO A 132 -10.50 -11.13 -3.40
C PRO A 132 -11.11 -10.93 -4.79
N LYS A 133 -12.22 -10.19 -4.88
CA LYS A 133 -12.83 -9.86 -6.17
C LYS A 133 -11.94 -8.93 -6.99
N LEU A 134 -11.29 -7.97 -6.34
CA LEU A 134 -10.42 -6.98 -6.98
C LEU A 134 -9.18 -6.74 -6.13
N ALA A 135 -8.03 -6.65 -6.79
CA ALA A 135 -6.80 -6.14 -6.20
C ALA A 135 -6.40 -4.81 -6.86
N VAL A 136 -6.03 -3.84 -6.04
CA VAL A 136 -5.59 -2.51 -6.45
C VAL A 136 -4.10 -2.39 -6.18
N GLY A 137 -3.32 -2.05 -7.20
CA GLY A 137 -1.87 -1.92 -7.06
C GLY A 137 -1.28 -0.94 -8.05
N ASP A 138 0.00 -0.63 -7.87
CA ASP A 138 0.77 0.15 -8.82
C ASP A 138 1.19 -0.69 -10.04
N GLY A 139 2.18 -0.19 -10.82
CA GLY A 139 2.71 -0.86 -12.01
C GLY A 139 3.70 -1.97 -11.76
N ALA A 140 3.95 -2.36 -10.52
CA ALA A 140 4.93 -3.38 -10.19
C ALA A 140 4.55 -4.74 -10.82
N MET A 141 5.24 -5.12 -11.88
CA MET A 141 4.96 -6.34 -12.65
C MET A 141 5.02 -7.61 -11.78
N GLY A 142 5.86 -7.59 -10.73
CA GLY A 142 6.02 -8.71 -9.82
C GLY A 142 4.74 -9.09 -9.08
N PHE A 143 4.01 -8.12 -8.54
CA PHE A 143 2.74 -8.37 -7.86
C PHE A 143 1.69 -9.01 -8.78
N TRP A 144 1.52 -8.46 -9.98
CA TRP A 144 0.49 -8.93 -10.92
C TRP A 144 0.78 -10.33 -11.43
N ALA A 145 2.05 -10.65 -11.69
CA ALA A 145 2.46 -11.99 -12.09
C ALA A 145 2.18 -13.03 -10.98
N ALA A 146 2.52 -12.70 -9.74
CA ALA A 146 2.27 -13.57 -8.59
C ALA A 146 0.76 -13.72 -8.31
N LEU A 147 0.00 -12.61 -8.36
CA LEU A 147 -1.45 -12.63 -8.13
C LEU A 147 -2.17 -13.52 -9.15
N SER A 148 -1.86 -13.37 -10.44
CA SER A 148 -2.46 -14.19 -11.51
C SER A 148 -2.17 -15.68 -11.36
N LYS A 149 -1.02 -16.03 -10.77
CA LYS A 149 -0.63 -17.42 -10.51
C LYS A 149 -1.36 -18.00 -9.30
N ILE A 150 -1.45 -17.25 -8.20
CA ILE A 150 -1.95 -17.75 -6.91
C ILE A 150 -3.46 -17.55 -6.77
N TYR A 151 -3.99 -16.42 -7.25
CA TYR A 151 -5.40 -16.02 -7.18
C TYR A 151 -5.93 -15.58 -8.56
N PRO A 152 -6.00 -16.49 -9.55
CA PRO A 152 -6.31 -16.15 -10.95
C PRO A 152 -7.72 -15.56 -11.16
N ALA A 153 -8.62 -15.72 -10.21
CA ALA A 153 -9.98 -15.19 -10.27
C ALA A 153 -10.10 -13.72 -9.80
N THR A 154 -9.01 -13.11 -9.40
CA THR A 154 -8.99 -11.72 -8.91
C THR A 154 -8.87 -10.75 -10.09
N ASP A 155 -9.78 -9.78 -10.18
CA ASP A 155 -9.67 -8.69 -11.14
C ASP A 155 -8.53 -7.73 -10.74
N HIS A 156 -7.92 -7.11 -11.74
CA HIS A 156 -6.79 -6.21 -11.55
C HIS A 156 -7.23 -4.76 -11.75
N GLN A 157 -6.94 -3.90 -10.76
CA GLN A 157 -7.11 -2.44 -10.86
C GLN A 157 -5.77 -1.75 -10.70
N ARG A 158 -5.38 -1.00 -11.73
CA ARG A 158 -4.19 -0.15 -11.68
C ARG A 158 -4.48 1.14 -10.92
N CYS A 159 -3.60 1.50 -10.01
CA CYS A 159 -3.71 2.75 -9.26
C CYS A 159 -3.63 3.98 -10.18
N TRP A 160 -4.69 4.79 -10.20
CA TRP A 160 -4.74 6.01 -11.00
C TRP A 160 -3.74 7.07 -10.56
N VAL A 161 -3.37 7.15 -9.27
CA VAL A 161 -2.34 8.08 -8.79
C VAL A 161 -0.99 7.75 -9.42
N HIS A 162 -0.54 6.50 -9.30
CA HIS A 162 0.72 6.03 -9.88
C HIS A 162 0.71 6.12 -11.41
N LYS A 163 -0.40 5.73 -12.06
CA LYS A 163 -0.51 5.84 -13.51
C LYS A 163 -0.43 7.29 -13.99
N THR A 164 -1.12 8.19 -13.32
CA THR A 164 -1.06 9.61 -13.61
C THR A 164 0.37 10.14 -13.52
N ALA A 165 1.09 9.82 -12.44
CA ALA A 165 2.49 10.20 -12.31
C ALA A 165 3.34 9.65 -13.45
N ASN A 166 3.17 8.37 -13.81
CA ASN A 166 3.92 7.72 -14.89
C ASN A 166 3.66 8.34 -16.26
N VAL A 167 2.43 8.77 -16.54
CA VAL A 167 2.07 9.49 -17.78
C VAL A 167 2.67 10.89 -17.78
N LEU A 168 2.49 11.65 -16.68
CA LEU A 168 2.95 13.03 -16.57
C LEU A 168 4.49 13.12 -16.62
N ASN A 169 5.22 12.15 -16.08
CA ASN A 169 6.68 12.09 -16.14
C ASN A 169 7.25 11.94 -17.56
N LYS A 170 6.40 11.59 -18.54
CA LYS A 170 6.76 11.54 -19.97
C LYS A 170 6.40 12.82 -20.73
N LEU A 171 5.96 13.86 -20.04
CA LEU A 171 5.47 15.09 -20.61
C LEU A 171 6.25 16.32 -20.10
N PRO A 172 6.45 17.35 -20.94
CA PRO A 172 6.94 18.65 -20.49
C PRO A 172 6.03 19.23 -19.40
N LYS A 173 6.61 19.90 -18.40
CA LYS A 173 5.87 20.49 -17.28
C LYS A 173 4.71 21.41 -17.70
N SER A 174 4.89 22.18 -18.79
CA SER A 174 3.87 23.09 -19.33
C SER A 174 2.60 22.40 -19.84
N VAL A 175 2.68 21.11 -20.20
CA VAL A 175 1.56 20.32 -20.74
C VAL A 175 0.88 19.50 -19.65
N GLN A 176 1.61 19.16 -18.56
CA GLN A 176 1.14 18.29 -17.49
C GLN A 176 -0.22 18.71 -16.91
N PRO A 177 -0.51 20.00 -16.60
CA PRO A 177 -1.80 20.37 -16.03
C PRO A 177 -2.98 20.02 -16.96
N LYS A 178 -2.81 20.19 -18.27
CA LYS A 178 -3.83 19.90 -19.26
C LYS A 178 -4.11 18.40 -19.38
N VAL A 179 -3.04 17.60 -19.45
CA VAL A 179 -3.18 16.13 -19.50
C VAL A 179 -3.76 15.60 -18.19
N LYS A 180 -3.35 16.15 -17.04
CA LYS A 180 -3.90 15.78 -15.74
C LYS A 180 -5.41 16.02 -15.65
N ALA A 181 -5.90 17.13 -16.23
CA ALA A 181 -7.35 17.39 -16.30
C ALA A 181 -8.07 16.37 -17.18
N ASP A 182 -7.52 16.08 -18.39
CA ASP A 182 -8.12 15.07 -19.28
C ASP A 182 -8.10 13.66 -18.64
N LEU A 183 -7.04 13.30 -17.90
CA LEU A 183 -7.01 12.05 -17.13
C LEU A 183 -8.06 12.05 -16.03
N HIS A 184 -8.25 13.16 -15.31
CA HIS A 184 -9.26 13.30 -14.26
C HIS A 184 -10.67 13.04 -14.82
N ASP A 185 -10.99 13.53 -16.01
CA ASP A 185 -12.28 13.30 -16.66
C ASP A 185 -12.55 11.81 -16.92
N ILE A 186 -11.50 10.99 -17.10
CA ILE A 186 -11.65 9.54 -17.32
C ILE A 186 -12.17 8.85 -16.05
N TRP A 187 -11.50 9.05 -14.90
CA TRP A 187 -11.88 8.33 -13.68
C TRP A 187 -13.01 9.01 -12.88
N MET A 188 -13.44 10.20 -13.31
CA MET A 188 -14.60 10.90 -12.75
C MET A 188 -15.85 10.78 -13.61
N ALA A 189 -15.77 10.06 -14.73
CA ALA A 189 -16.93 9.82 -15.58
C ALA A 189 -18.03 9.08 -14.80
N GLU A 190 -19.28 9.41 -15.09
CA GLU A 190 -20.45 8.82 -14.39
C GLU A 190 -20.68 7.37 -14.77
N THR A 191 -20.22 6.98 -15.97
CA THR A 191 -20.37 5.62 -16.49
C THR A 191 -19.08 5.12 -17.12
N ARG A 192 -18.94 3.77 -17.21
CA ARG A 192 -17.83 3.14 -17.92
C ARG A 192 -17.73 3.57 -19.38
N ASP A 193 -18.87 3.71 -20.06
CA ASP A 193 -18.91 4.13 -21.47
C ASP A 193 -18.40 5.57 -21.66
N GLU A 194 -18.76 6.45 -20.75
CA GLU A 194 -18.24 7.82 -20.76
C GLU A 194 -16.75 7.87 -20.44
N ALA A 195 -16.29 7.02 -19.53
CA ALA A 195 -14.87 6.85 -19.24
C ALA A 195 -14.10 6.39 -20.48
N HIS A 196 -14.62 5.41 -21.23
CA HIS A 196 -14.04 4.99 -22.51
C HIS A 196 -13.98 6.12 -23.52
N LYS A 197 -15.05 6.90 -23.67
CA LYS A 197 -15.08 8.06 -24.56
C LYS A 197 -14.07 9.15 -24.15
N ALA A 198 -13.96 9.41 -22.84
CA ALA A 198 -12.96 10.34 -22.31
C ALA A 198 -11.53 9.84 -22.56
N PHE A 199 -11.31 8.54 -22.40
CA PHE A 199 -10.03 7.88 -22.68
C PHE A 199 -9.63 8.05 -24.14
N ASP A 200 -10.52 7.73 -25.09
CA ASP A 200 -10.28 7.87 -26.53
C ASP A 200 -10.02 9.33 -26.93
N ARG A 201 -10.77 10.26 -26.35
CA ARG A 201 -10.59 11.71 -26.53
C ARG A 201 -9.20 12.16 -26.10
N THR A 202 -8.73 11.67 -24.94
CA THR A 202 -7.41 11.96 -24.40
C THR A 202 -6.31 11.42 -25.31
N LEU A 203 -6.41 10.16 -25.74
CA LEU A 203 -5.44 9.58 -26.68
C LEU A 203 -5.38 10.39 -27.96
N LYS A 204 -6.51 10.60 -28.63
CA LYS A 204 -6.59 11.35 -29.89
C LYS A 204 -6.00 12.77 -29.80
N ARG A 205 -6.16 13.43 -28.65
CA ARG A 205 -5.69 14.80 -28.43
C ARG A 205 -4.19 14.91 -28.31
N PHE A 206 -3.54 13.91 -27.72
CA PHE A 206 -2.12 14.02 -27.34
C PHE A 206 -1.19 13.04 -28.04
N GLU A 207 -1.69 11.98 -28.68
CA GLU A 207 -0.89 10.91 -29.26
C GLU A 207 0.10 11.39 -30.32
N ALA A 208 -0.35 12.26 -31.24
CA ALA A 208 0.49 12.78 -32.32
C ALA A 208 1.73 13.52 -31.81
N LYS A 209 1.62 14.21 -30.66
CA LYS A 209 2.71 15.01 -30.08
C LYS A 209 3.46 14.31 -28.95
N TYR A 210 2.79 13.42 -28.22
CA TYR A 210 3.34 12.75 -27.05
C TYR A 210 3.05 11.24 -27.07
N PRO A 211 3.49 10.51 -28.10
CA PRO A 211 3.13 9.11 -28.30
C PRO A 211 3.53 8.23 -27.11
N LYS A 212 4.73 8.43 -26.54
CA LYS A 212 5.20 7.64 -25.38
C LYS A 212 4.36 7.80 -24.12
N ALA A 213 3.75 8.97 -23.92
CA ALA A 213 2.86 9.21 -22.78
C ALA A 213 1.52 8.53 -23.01
N MET A 214 1.00 8.58 -24.22
CA MET A 214 -0.28 7.97 -24.58
C MET A 214 -0.19 6.45 -24.67
N GLU A 215 0.91 5.90 -25.16
CA GLU A 215 1.20 4.46 -25.09
C GLU A 215 1.26 3.98 -23.62
N CYS A 216 1.92 4.75 -22.74
CA CYS A 216 1.94 4.46 -21.31
C CYS A 216 0.55 4.44 -20.70
N LEU A 217 -0.36 5.31 -21.13
CA LEU A 217 -1.77 5.32 -20.70
C LEU A 217 -2.54 4.12 -21.28
N ALA A 218 -2.45 3.92 -22.58
CA ALA A 218 -3.27 2.98 -23.34
C ALA A 218 -3.05 1.51 -22.96
N LYS A 219 -1.79 1.14 -22.64
CA LYS A 219 -1.43 -0.26 -22.35
C LYS A 219 -2.15 -0.90 -21.18
N ASP A 220 -2.64 -0.10 -20.20
CA ASP A 220 -3.32 -0.60 -19.01
C ASP A 220 -4.78 -0.15 -18.97
N ARG A 221 -5.39 0.10 -20.14
CA ARG A 221 -6.75 0.65 -20.25
C ARG A 221 -7.79 -0.17 -19.49
N ASN A 222 -7.76 -1.48 -19.65
CA ASN A 222 -8.74 -2.37 -19.02
C ASN A 222 -8.59 -2.35 -17.50
N GLU A 223 -7.37 -2.47 -17.01
CA GLU A 223 -7.04 -2.47 -15.59
C GLU A 223 -7.24 -1.10 -14.93
N LEU A 224 -7.19 -0.01 -15.69
CA LEU A 224 -7.49 1.33 -15.20
C LEU A 224 -8.99 1.57 -15.03
N LEU A 225 -9.82 0.89 -15.80
CA LEU A 225 -11.28 1.03 -15.81
C LEU A 225 -12.01 -0.13 -15.12
N ALA A 226 -11.29 -1.09 -14.54
CA ALA A 226 -11.88 -2.25 -13.88
C ALA A 226 -12.79 -1.86 -12.70
N PHE A 227 -12.51 -0.77 -11.99
CA PHE A 227 -13.31 -0.31 -10.86
C PHE A 227 -14.77 0.02 -11.24
N TYR A 228 -15.05 0.35 -12.51
CA TYR A 228 -16.41 0.60 -13.00
C TYR A 228 -17.31 -0.63 -12.99
N ASP A 229 -16.75 -1.85 -12.87
CA ASP A 229 -17.51 -3.09 -12.76
C ASP A 229 -18.04 -3.35 -11.33
N TYR A 230 -17.72 -2.45 -10.41
CA TYR A 230 -18.07 -2.53 -8.99
C TYR A 230 -19.04 -1.41 -8.58
N PRO A 231 -19.71 -1.52 -7.41
CA PRO A 231 -20.66 -0.50 -6.95
C PRO A 231 -20.06 0.90 -6.91
N ALA A 232 -20.80 1.88 -7.37
CA ALA A 232 -20.29 3.26 -7.56
C ALA A 232 -19.81 3.91 -6.25
N GLU A 233 -20.44 3.59 -5.12
CA GLU A 233 -20.03 4.03 -3.78
C GLU A 233 -18.62 3.55 -3.39
N HIS A 234 -18.10 2.48 -4.03
CA HIS A 234 -16.77 1.95 -3.77
C HIS A 234 -15.68 2.62 -4.63
N TRP A 235 -16.01 3.21 -5.77
CA TRP A 235 -15.05 3.70 -6.77
C TRP A 235 -13.96 4.60 -6.20
N VAL A 236 -14.31 5.53 -5.32
CA VAL A 236 -13.37 6.45 -4.68
C VAL A 236 -12.28 5.72 -3.89
N HIS A 237 -12.59 4.54 -3.37
CA HIS A 237 -11.69 3.75 -2.54
C HIS A 237 -10.85 2.75 -3.32
N ILE A 238 -11.38 2.21 -4.44
CA ILE A 238 -10.77 1.10 -5.18
C ILE A 238 -10.02 1.51 -6.45
N ARG A 239 -10.04 2.80 -6.83
CA ARG A 239 -9.27 3.30 -7.98
C ARG A 239 -7.85 3.76 -7.65
N THR A 240 -7.45 3.75 -6.37
CA THR A 240 -6.12 4.18 -5.91
C THR A 240 -5.61 3.33 -4.76
N THR A 241 -4.29 3.37 -4.48
CA THR A 241 -3.64 2.74 -3.32
C THR A 241 -3.60 3.63 -2.08
N ASN A 242 -4.34 4.74 -2.05
CA ASN A 242 -4.40 5.66 -0.92
C ASN A 242 -4.64 4.99 0.45
N PRO A 243 -5.40 3.88 0.59
CA PRO A 243 -5.52 3.20 1.86
C PRO A 243 -4.19 2.75 2.47
N ILE A 244 -3.21 2.32 1.65
CA ILE A 244 -1.87 1.97 2.13
C ILE A 244 -1.09 3.24 2.46
N GLU A 245 -1.06 4.21 1.55
CA GLU A 245 -0.31 5.45 1.73
C GLU A 245 -0.75 6.19 3.01
N SER A 246 -2.05 6.30 3.28
CA SER A 246 -2.57 6.96 4.48
C SER A 246 -2.23 6.20 5.76
N THR A 247 -2.23 4.88 5.74
CA THR A 247 -1.90 4.03 6.90
C THR A 247 -0.42 4.16 7.26
N PHE A 248 0.47 4.22 6.27
CA PHE A 248 1.92 4.31 6.48
C PHE A 248 2.48 5.73 6.46
N ALA A 249 1.67 6.76 6.26
CA ALA A 249 2.11 8.16 6.24
C ALA A 249 2.79 8.59 7.55
N THR A 250 2.40 8.00 8.68
CA THR A 250 2.96 8.29 10.02
C THR A 250 4.28 7.53 10.29
N VAL A 251 4.61 6.53 9.49
CA VAL A 251 5.79 5.66 9.67
C VAL A 251 6.97 6.10 8.80
N ARG A 252 6.72 6.96 7.81
CA ARG A 252 7.74 7.52 6.89
C ARG A 252 8.50 8.68 7.49
#